data_a3f5fab1891efb6a6a5db4a28d89ba47
#
_entry.id   a3f5fab1891efb6a6a5db4a28d89ba47
#
_cell.length_a   1.000
_cell.length_b   1.000
_cell.length_c   1.000
_cell.angle_alpha   90.00
_cell.angle_beta   90.00
_cell.angle_gamma   90.00
#
_symmetry.space_group_name_H-M   'P 1'
#
loop_
_entity.id
_entity.type
_entity.pdbx_description
1 polymer ?
#
loop_
_entity_poly.entity_id
_entity_poly.type
_entity_poly.pdbx_seq_one_letter_code
_entity_poly.pdbx_strand_id
1 'polypeptide(L)'
;MTATRVLVLNSGSSSVKYQLLDMRDSSRLAMGLVERIGEESSRLKHTPLTDGGASRERTGPIADHEAALKAVAEELAADGLGLDSPELAAIGHRVVHGGQSFTQPTVVDDTVLAEIERLIPVAPLHNPANLTGLRTARALRPDLPQVAVFDTAFHTTMPESAARYAIDVETADAHRIRRYGFHGTSHAYVSRATAELLGRAPEDVNVIVLHLGNGASASAVEGGRCVDTSMGLTPLEGLVMGTRSGDLDPAVIFHLMRVGEMSTDEIDTLLNKKSGLIGLCGDNDMREIRRRVDEGDERAKLAFDIYIHRLKKYIGAYYAVLGRVDAVVFTAGVGENAAPVREAALAGLEGLGLAVDGELNA
;
A
#
# COMPACT_ATOMS: atom_id res chain seq x y z
N MET A 1 34.69 -2.37 -7.76
CA MET A 1 33.77 -2.62 -6.62
C MET A 1 32.44 -3.05 -7.21
N THR A 2 31.80 -4.08 -6.67
CA THR A 2 30.50 -4.55 -7.16
C THR A 2 29.45 -3.55 -6.71
N ALA A 3 28.60 -3.07 -7.63
CA ALA A 3 27.50 -2.17 -7.30
C ALA A 3 26.49 -2.91 -6.41
N THR A 4 26.18 -2.35 -5.23
CA THR A 4 25.36 -3.00 -4.21
C THR A 4 24.25 -2.12 -3.67
N ARG A 5 24.19 -0.85 -4.08
CA ARG A 5 23.15 0.08 -3.61
C ARG A 5 21.95 0.10 -4.54
N VAL A 6 20.77 0.22 -3.97
CA VAL A 6 19.50 0.36 -4.71
C VAL A 6 18.76 1.57 -4.17
N LEU A 7 18.41 2.50 -5.07
CA LEU A 7 17.47 3.58 -4.75
C LEU A 7 16.04 3.09 -4.98
N VAL A 8 15.19 3.17 -3.98
CA VAL A 8 13.77 2.83 -4.08
C VAL A 8 12.95 4.11 -4.12
N LEU A 9 12.10 4.23 -5.14
CA LEU A 9 11.22 5.37 -5.36
C LEU A 9 9.74 4.93 -5.27
N ASN A 10 8.93 5.75 -4.59
CA ASN A 10 7.49 5.64 -4.55
C ASN A 10 6.89 7.00 -4.92
N SER A 11 6.52 7.16 -6.19
CA SER A 11 5.98 8.38 -6.77
C SER A 11 4.46 8.39 -6.64
N GLY A 12 3.93 9.24 -5.76
CA GLY A 12 2.52 9.54 -5.63
C GLY A 12 2.12 10.77 -6.47
N SER A 13 0.83 11.13 -6.49
CA SER A 13 0.31 12.25 -7.29
C SER A 13 0.94 13.61 -6.95
N SER A 14 1.23 13.86 -5.67
CA SER A 14 1.84 15.09 -5.18
C SER A 14 3.03 14.85 -4.24
N SER A 15 3.62 13.66 -4.29
CA SER A 15 4.73 13.31 -3.39
C SER A 15 5.66 12.28 -4.00
N VAL A 16 6.93 12.30 -3.58
CA VAL A 16 7.92 11.26 -3.86
C VAL A 16 8.56 10.84 -2.55
N LYS A 17 8.38 9.58 -2.17
CA LYS A 17 9.13 8.95 -1.08
C LYS A 17 10.29 8.18 -1.65
N TYR A 18 11.44 8.21 -0.96
CA TYR A 18 12.60 7.45 -1.40
C TYR A 18 13.39 6.87 -0.24
N GLN A 19 14.11 5.79 -0.53
CA GLN A 19 15.08 5.16 0.35
C GLN A 19 16.26 4.68 -0.48
N LEU A 20 17.48 4.91 0.01
CA LEU A 20 18.69 4.30 -0.52
C LEU A 20 19.12 3.18 0.40
N LEU A 21 19.29 1.99 -0.16
CA LEU A 21 19.61 0.75 0.56
C LEU A 21 20.98 0.23 0.12
N ASP A 22 21.74 -0.31 1.07
CA ASP A 22 22.86 -1.19 0.77
C ASP A 22 22.40 -2.64 0.82
N MET A 23 22.47 -3.34 -0.30
CA MET A 23 21.94 -4.70 -0.42
C MET A 23 22.86 -5.78 0.14
N ARG A 24 24.05 -5.40 0.67
CA ARG A 24 24.95 -6.34 1.35
C ARG A 24 24.40 -6.81 2.69
N ASP A 25 23.70 -5.91 3.38
CA ASP A 25 23.15 -6.13 4.72
C ASP A 25 21.71 -5.60 4.86
N SER A 26 21.13 -5.12 3.77
CA SER A 26 19.80 -4.47 3.72
C SER A 26 19.70 -3.21 4.60
N SER A 27 20.84 -2.58 4.93
CA SER A 27 20.83 -1.35 5.70
C SER A 27 20.31 -0.17 4.88
N ARG A 28 19.61 0.74 5.55
CA ARG A 28 19.15 1.99 4.94
C ARG A 28 20.23 3.06 5.11
N LEU A 29 20.72 3.61 4.01
CA LEU A 29 21.74 4.64 3.99
C LEU A 29 21.15 6.06 4.07
N ALA A 30 19.99 6.27 3.43
CA ALA A 30 19.26 7.52 3.46
C ALA A 30 17.78 7.29 3.19
N MET A 31 16.93 8.20 3.65
CA MET A 31 15.50 8.23 3.34
C MET A 31 15.01 9.66 3.23
N GLY A 32 13.91 9.85 2.50
CA GLY A 32 13.30 11.18 2.42
C GLY A 32 11.93 11.17 1.77
N LEU A 33 11.36 12.36 1.77
CA LEU A 33 10.01 12.63 1.29
C LEU A 33 9.97 14.03 0.68
N VAL A 34 9.47 14.12 -0.52
CA VAL A 34 9.01 15.35 -1.15
C VAL A 34 7.50 15.38 -1.10
N GLU A 35 6.91 16.45 -0.60
CA GLU A 35 5.47 16.61 -0.44
C GLU A 35 4.99 17.89 -1.11
N ARG A 36 3.70 17.93 -1.48
CA ARG A 36 3.04 19.09 -2.10
C ARG A 36 3.73 19.54 -3.38
N ILE A 37 4.14 18.56 -4.20
CA ILE A 37 4.73 18.84 -5.52
C ILE A 37 3.69 19.60 -6.36
N GLY A 38 4.12 20.69 -6.99
CA GLY A 38 3.26 21.61 -7.75
C GLY A 38 2.72 22.78 -6.93
N GLU A 39 3.04 22.89 -5.65
CA GLU A 39 2.64 24.00 -4.79
C GLU A 39 3.83 24.89 -4.42
N GLU A 40 3.55 26.17 -4.10
CA GLU A 40 4.55 27.12 -3.60
C GLU A 40 5.16 26.69 -2.26
N SER A 41 4.40 25.91 -1.47
CA SER A 41 4.77 25.39 -0.16
C SER A 41 5.24 23.94 -0.20
N SER A 42 5.81 23.49 -1.31
CA SER A 42 6.41 22.15 -1.40
C SER A 42 7.48 21.97 -0.32
N ARG A 43 7.59 20.76 0.19
CA ARG A 43 8.50 20.42 1.30
C ARG A 43 9.33 19.20 0.93
N LEU A 44 10.64 19.32 1.07
CA LEU A 44 11.55 18.19 0.99
C LEU A 44 12.16 17.95 2.36
N LYS A 45 12.01 16.74 2.88
CA LYS A 45 12.70 16.25 4.08
C LYS A 45 13.64 15.12 3.67
N HIS A 46 14.91 15.25 4.03
CA HIS A 46 15.95 14.23 3.81
C HIS A 46 16.59 13.84 5.14
N THR A 47 16.79 12.55 5.33
CA THR A 47 17.43 12.01 6.54
C THR A 47 18.52 11.01 6.11
N PRO A 48 19.79 11.38 6.22
CA PRO A 48 20.88 10.42 6.12
C PRO A 48 20.85 9.49 7.34
N LEU A 49 21.08 8.21 7.12
CA LEU A 49 21.05 7.17 8.15
C LEU A 49 22.43 6.56 8.38
N THR A 50 23.45 7.09 7.71
CA THR A 50 24.87 6.86 7.99
C THR A 50 25.35 7.79 9.10
N ASP A 51 26.43 7.42 9.76
CA ASP A 51 26.99 8.00 10.98
C ASP A 51 26.69 9.49 11.24
N GLY A 52 25.77 9.76 12.16
CA GLY A 52 25.56 11.08 12.75
C GLY A 52 24.87 12.12 11.86
N GLY A 53 24.32 11.74 10.71
CA GLY A 53 23.68 12.67 9.78
C GLY A 53 22.39 13.28 10.34
N ALA A 54 22.33 14.62 10.44
CA ALA A 54 21.12 15.32 10.85
C ALA A 54 20.09 15.37 9.71
N SER A 55 18.81 15.19 10.05
CA SER A 55 17.73 15.41 9.10
C SER A 55 17.72 16.84 8.60
N ARG A 56 17.62 17.02 7.28
CA ARG A 56 17.51 18.32 6.62
C ARG A 56 16.11 18.49 6.07
N GLU A 57 15.63 19.71 6.13
CA GLU A 57 14.34 20.07 5.59
C GLU A 57 14.43 21.41 4.85
N ARG A 58 13.82 21.46 3.68
CA ARG A 58 13.65 22.71 2.93
C ARG A 58 12.22 22.85 2.47
N THR A 59 11.73 24.07 2.47
CA THR A 59 10.41 24.44 1.95
C THR A 59 10.63 25.45 0.82
N GLY A 60 9.86 25.31 -0.26
CA GLY A 60 9.91 26.17 -1.43
C GLY A 60 9.28 25.49 -2.63
N PRO A 61 9.08 26.19 -3.75
CA PRO A 61 8.39 25.63 -4.89
C PRO A 61 9.18 24.48 -5.52
N ILE A 62 8.50 23.35 -5.73
CA ILE A 62 8.97 22.19 -6.51
C ILE A 62 7.88 21.96 -7.54
N ALA A 63 8.14 22.37 -8.78
CA ALA A 63 7.12 22.52 -9.80
C ALA A 63 6.45 21.19 -10.21
N ASP A 64 7.22 20.11 -10.27
CA ASP A 64 6.79 18.82 -10.77
C ASP A 64 7.66 17.66 -10.24
N HIS A 65 7.36 16.44 -10.68
CA HIS A 65 8.10 15.23 -10.27
C HIS A 65 9.54 15.22 -10.81
N GLU A 66 9.83 15.90 -11.92
CA GLU A 66 11.19 16.02 -12.43
C GLU A 66 12.04 16.88 -11.50
N ALA A 67 11.52 18.04 -11.10
CA ALA A 67 12.16 18.90 -10.12
C ALA A 67 12.33 18.20 -8.76
N ALA A 68 11.32 17.40 -8.36
CA ALA A 68 11.39 16.62 -7.13
C ALA A 68 12.51 15.58 -7.16
N LEU A 69 12.66 14.81 -8.24
CA LEU A 69 13.72 13.81 -8.37
C LEU A 69 15.11 14.43 -8.50
N LYS A 70 15.24 15.59 -9.16
CA LYS A 70 16.49 16.36 -9.16
C LYS A 70 16.87 16.82 -7.76
N ALA A 71 15.90 17.32 -6.99
CA ALA A 71 16.11 17.72 -5.61
C ALA A 71 16.55 16.53 -4.71
N VAL A 72 15.94 15.35 -4.90
CA VAL A 72 16.38 14.12 -4.23
C VAL A 72 17.82 13.77 -4.59
N ALA A 73 18.17 13.86 -5.87
CA ALA A 73 19.55 13.60 -6.34
C ALA A 73 20.57 14.56 -5.70
N GLU A 74 20.24 15.84 -5.57
CA GLU A 74 21.07 16.86 -4.89
C GLU A 74 21.30 16.52 -3.42
N GLU A 75 20.23 16.13 -2.68
CA GLU A 75 20.36 15.75 -1.27
C GLU A 75 21.23 14.50 -1.08
N LEU A 76 21.05 13.49 -1.92
CA LEU A 76 21.87 12.28 -1.90
C LEU A 76 23.34 12.61 -2.24
N ALA A 77 23.59 13.48 -3.22
CA ALA A 77 24.94 13.89 -3.60
C ALA A 77 25.64 14.65 -2.47
N ALA A 78 24.92 15.49 -1.72
CA ALA A 78 25.46 16.22 -0.57
C ALA A 78 25.98 15.28 0.54
N ASP A 79 25.47 14.05 0.62
CA ASP A 79 25.93 13.03 1.57
C ASP A 79 26.96 12.05 0.95
N GLY A 80 27.43 12.30 -0.28
CA GLY A 80 28.33 11.39 -0.99
C GLY A 80 27.65 10.10 -1.49
N LEU A 81 26.32 10.13 -1.55
CA LEU A 81 25.46 9.02 -1.96
C LEU A 81 24.80 9.29 -3.33
N GLY A 82 25.39 10.18 -4.13
CA GLY A 82 24.83 10.66 -5.39
C GLY A 82 24.45 9.57 -6.37
N LEU A 83 23.54 9.90 -7.28
CA LEU A 83 23.04 8.97 -8.30
C LEU A 83 24.13 8.56 -9.32
N ASP A 84 25.22 9.30 -9.43
CA ASP A 84 26.40 9.02 -10.25
C ASP A 84 27.39 8.03 -9.60
N SER A 85 27.13 7.63 -8.37
CA SER A 85 27.97 6.67 -7.65
C SER A 85 28.06 5.34 -8.41
N PRO A 86 29.30 4.80 -8.59
CA PRO A 86 29.50 3.47 -9.20
C PRO A 86 28.96 2.32 -8.31
N GLU A 87 28.59 2.61 -7.08
CA GLU A 87 27.99 1.64 -6.17
C GLU A 87 26.47 1.51 -6.36
N LEU A 88 25.82 2.43 -7.10
CA LEU A 88 24.40 2.35 -7.40
C LEU A 88 24.15 1.32 -8.52
N ALA A 89 23.47 0.24 -8.17
CA ALA A 89 23.22 -0.90 -9.06
C ALA A 89 21.93 -0.77 -9.87
N ALA A 90 20.89 -0.17 -9.27
CA ALA A 90 19.58 -0.05 -9.89
C ALA A 90 18.71 0.99 -9.17
N ILE A 91 17.62 1.40 -9.83
CA ILE A 91 16.54 2.16 -9.21
C ILE A 91 15.27 1.29 -9.25
N GLY A 92 14.70 1.02 -8.06
CA GLY A 92 13.44 0.31 -7.91
C GLY A 92 12.27 1.29 -7.81
N HIS A 93 11.18 1.00 -8.51
CA HIS A 93 9.97 1.82 -8.51
C HIS A 93 8.78 1.01 -8.04
N ARG A 94 8.07 1.53 -7.03
CA ARG A 94 6.73 1.02 -6.75
C ARG A 94 5.78 1.54 -7.81
N VAL A 95 5.05 0.62 -8.44
CA VAL A 95 3.96 0.89 -9.38
C VAL A 95 2.70 0.27 -8.82
N VAL A 96 1.63 1.08 -8.72
CA VAL A 96 0.42 0.62 -8.02
C VAL A 96 -0.30 -0.47 -8.81
N HIS A 97 -0.43 -0.35 -10.12
CA HIS A 97 -1.21 -1.31 -10.90
C HIS A 97 -0.44 -1.88 -12.09
N GLY A 98 -0.22 -3.19 -12.05
CA GLY A 98 0.46 -3.97 -13.09
C GLY A 98 -0.47 -4.83 -13.95
N GLY A 99 -1.78 -4.76 -13.72
CA GLY A 99 -2.75 -5.61 -14.44
C GLY A 99 -2.51 -7.10 -14.18
N GLN A 100 -2.77 -7.89 -15.19
CA GLN A 100 -2.44 -9.31 -15.24
C GLN A 100 -1.10 -9.58 -15.93
N SER A 101 -0.52 -8.55 -16.56
CA SER A 101 0.69 -8.67 -17.39
C SER A 101 1.96 -8.79 -16.54
N PHE A 102 1.95 -8.22 -15.34
CA PHE A 102 3.13 -8.19 -14.46
C PHE A 102 2.88 -9.00 -13.19
N THR A 103 3.55 -10.14 -13.11
CA THR A 103 3.44 -11.09 -11.98
C THR A 103 4.68 -11.09 -11.08
N GLN A 104 5.71 -10.31 -11.44
CA GLN A 104 6.98 -10.22 -10.72
C GLN A 104 7.65 -8.87 -10.99
N PRO A 105 8.68 -8.49 -10.23
CA PRO A 105 9.50 -7.32 -10.52
C PRO A 105 10.06 -7.38 -11.94
N THR A 106 9.94 -6.29 -12.69
CA THR A 106 10.26 -6.27 -14.13
C THR A 106 11.19 -5.11 -14.45
N VAL A 107 12.25 -5.39 -15.24
CA VAL A 107 13.13 -4.34 -15.77
C VAL A 107 12.36 -3.50 -16.77
N VAL A 108 12.44 -2.18 -16.61
CA VAL A 108 11.64 -1.22 -17.37
C VAL A 108 12.27 -0.93 -18.71
N ASP A 109 11.57 -1.30 -19.76
CA ASP A 109 11.80 -0.90 -21.15
C ASP A 109 10.60 -0.10 -21.68
N ASP A 110 10.61 0.21 -22.98
CA ASP A 110 9.53 0.98 -23.61
C ASP A 110 8.20 0.19 -23.63
N THR A 111 8.28 -1.14 -23.71
CA THR A 111 7.10 -2.02 -23.66
C THR A 111 6.43 -1.98 -22.29
N VAL A 112 7.23 -2.01 -21.23
CA VAL A 112 6.74 -1.89 -19.84
C VAL A 112 6.09 -0.53 -19.62
N LEU A 113 6.71 0.56 -20.09
CA LEU A 113 6.14 1.91 -19.98
C LEU A 113 4.80 2.03 -20.72
N ALA A 114 4.71 1.48 -21.95
CA ALA A 114 3.48 1.47 -22.73
C ALA A 114 2.37 0.67 -22.04
N GLU A 115 2.70 -0.47 -21.42
CA GLU A 115 1.72 -1.28 -20.70
C GLU A 115 1.23 -0.58 -19.41
N ILE A 116 2.11 0.08 -18.65
CA ILE A 116 1.72 0.89 -17.49
C ILE A 116 0.79 2.04 -17.92
N GLU A 117 1.08 2.68 -19.07
CA GLU A 117 0.24 3.73 -19.64
C GLU A 117 -1.14 3.20 -20.04
N ARG A 118 -1.21 2.02 -20.65
CA ARG A 118 -2.45 1.33 -21.01
C ARG A 118 -3.32 0.97 -19.80
N LEU A 119 -2.71 0.84 -18.62
CA LEU A 119 -3.41 0.56 -17.36
C LEU A 119 -3.89 1.81 -16.61
N ILE A 120 -3.64 3.01 -17.11
CA ILE A 120 -4.13 4.26 -16.50
C ILE A 120 -5.65 4.25 -16.27
N PRO A 121 -6.52 3.77 -17.19
CA PRO A 121 -7.97 3.76 -16.95
C PRO A 121 -8.42 2.97 -15.72
N VAL A 122 -7.68 1.94 -15.31
CA VAL A 122 -7.98 1.14 -14.09
C VAL A 122 -7.26 1.66 -12.83
N ALA A 123 -6.29 2.56 -12.98
CA ALA A 123 -5.59 3.20 -11.87
C ALA A 123 -5.31 4.69 -12.12
N PRO A 124 -6.35 5.52 -12.41
CA PRO A 124 -6.18 6.91 -12.86
C PRO A 124 -5.54 7.81 -11.80
N LEU A 125 -5.66 7.46 -10.53
CA LEU A 125 -5.10 8.24 -9.41
C LEU A 125 -3.62 7.93 -9.13
N HIS A 126 -3.08 6.83 -9.68
CA HIS A 126 -1.75 6.34 -9.29
C HIS A 126 -0.79 6.14 -10.47
N ASN A 127 -1.21 5.40 -11.50
CA ASN A 127 -0.32 5.05 -12.61
C ASN A 127 0.25 6.25 -13.37
N PRO A 128 -0.46 7.39 -13.58
CA PRO A 128 0.15 8.56 -14.19
C PRO A 128 1.38 9.08 -13.45
N ALA A 129 1.31 9.19 -12.13
CA ALA A 129 2.43 9.64 -11.30
C ALA A 129 3.58 8.62 -11.28
N ASN A 130 3.25 7.31 -11.21
CA ASN A 130 4.25 6.25 -11.29
C ASN A 130 4.99 6.28 -12.64
N LEU A 131 4.26 6.45 -13.75
CA LEU A 131 4.82 6.54 -15.10
C LEU A 131 5.73 7.76 -15.26
N THR A 132 5.32 8.91 -14.73
CA THR A 132 6.15 10.13 -14.70
C THR A 132 7.44 9.87 -13.92
N GLY A 133 7.37 9.30 -12.73
CA GLY A 133 8.55 8.95 -11.92
C GLY A 133 9.52 8.02 -12.66
N LEU A 134 9.00 6.97 -13.32
CA LEU A 134 9.79 6.04 -14.13
C LEU A 134 10.48 6.73 -15.30
N ARG A 135 9.75 7.53 -16.09
CA ARG A 135 10.29 8.27 -17.23
C ARG A 135 11.38 9.25 -16.81
N THR A 136 11.16 9.98 -15.71
CA THR A 136 12.12 10.94 -15.18
C THR A 136 13.38 10.26 -14.68
N ALA A 137 13.27 9.21 -13.87
CA ALA A 137 14.44 8.49 -13.37
C ALA A 137 15.26 7.86 -14.50
N ARG A 138 14.59 7.31 -15.52
CA ARG A 138 15.24 6.76 -16.71
C ARG A 138 15.95 7.83 -17.55
N ALA A 139 15.41 9.03 -17.63
CA ALA A 139 16.05 10.16 -18.31
C ALA A 139 17.27 10.68 -17.53
N LEU A 140 17.21 10.70 -16.21
CA LEU A 140 18.34 11.11 -15.37
C LEU A 140 19.47 10.09 -15.35
N ARG A 141 19.15 8.78 -15.41
CA ARG A 141 20.13 7.69 -15.39
C ARG A 141 19.76 6.61 -16.42
N PRO A 142 20.01 6.89 -17.73
CA PRO A 142 19.68 5.95 -18.82
C PRO A 142 20.55 4.68 -18.82
N ASP A 143 21.69 4.74 -18.15
CA ASP A 143 22.65 3.65 -17.98
C ASP A 143 22.29 2.67 -16.86
N LEU A 144 21.44 3.09 -15.89
CA LEU A 144 21.04 2.25 -14.77
C LEU A 144 19.76 1.46 -15.05
N PRO A 145 19.74 0.17 -14.68
CA PRO A 145 18.49 -0.60 -14.68
C PRO A 145 17.42 0.07 -13.80
N GLN A 146 16.24 0.28 -14.37
CA GLN A 146 15.05 0.68 -13.66
C GLN A 146 14.19 -0.55 -13.47
N VAL A 147 13.72 -0.84 -12.26
CA VAL A 147 12.91 -2.03 -11.96
C VAL A 147 11.55 -1.59 -11.41
N ALA A 148 10.48 -1.95 -12.10
CA ALA A 148 9.12 -1.76 -11.63
C ALA A 148 8.69 -2.93 -10.74
N VAL A 149 8.14 -2.61 -9.56
CA VAL A 149 7.57 -3.56 -8.61
C VAL A 149 6.10 -3.20 -8.41
N PHE A 150 5.21 -4.12 -8.77
CA PHE A 150 3.79 -3.85 -8.87
C PHE A 150 3.04 -4.32 -7.61
N ASP A 151 2.20 -3.44 -7.04
CA ASP A 151 1.39 -3.80 -5.87
C ASP A 151 0.41 -4.93 -6.16
N THR A 152 -0.01 -5.10 -7.41
CA THR A 152 -0.94 -6.16 -7.84
C THR A 152 -0.26 -7.50 -8.12
N ALA A 153 1.07 -7.54 -8.28
CA ALA A 153 1.79 -8.73 -8.75
C ALA A 153 1.63 -9.95 -7.84
N PHE A 154 1.70 -9.76 -6.53
CA PHE A 154 1.54 -10.85 -5.55
C PHE A 154 0.17 -11.52 -5.62
N HIS A 155 -0.86 -10.77 -5.98
CA HIS A 155 -2.25 -11.23 -6.04
C HIS A 155 -2.60 -11.94 -7.36
N THR A 156 -1.70 -11.99 -8.32
CA THR A 156 -1.94 -12.70 -9.61
C THR A 156 -2.05 -14.21 -9.43
N THR A 157 -1.68 -14.74 -8.28
CA THR A 157 -1.80 -16.16 -7.93
C THR A 157 -3.19 -16.56 -7.45
N MET A 158 -4.11 -15.60 -7.25
CA MET A 158 -5.48 -15.89 -6.86
C MET A 158 -6.18 -16.79 -7.89
N PRO A 159 -6.93 -17.81 -7.44
CA PRO A 159 -7.78 -18.60 -8.34
C PRO A 159 -8.86 -17.71 -8.97
N GLU A 160 -9.32 -18.07 -10.16
CA GLU A 160 -10.38 -17.30 -10.86
C GLU A 160 -11.65 -17.16 -10.02
N SER A 161 -11.98 -18.14 -9.18
CA SER A 161 -13.13 -18.09 -8.25
C SER A 161 -13.04 -16.98 -7.19
N ALA A 162 -11.84 -16.55 -6.83
CA ALA A 162 -11.61 -15.43 -5.91
C ALA A 162 -11.40 -14.11 -6.66
N ALA A 163 -10.84 -14.19 -7.87
CA ALA A 163 -10.48 -13.01 -8.64
C ALA A 163 -11.63 -12.44 -9.48
N ARG A 164 -12.62 -13.25 -9.89
CA ARG A 164 -13.75 -12.76 -10.68
C ARG A 164 -14.91 -12.29 -9.81
N TYR A 165 -15.51 -11.20 -10.24
CA TYR A 165 -16.82 -10.79 -9.72
C TYR A 165 -17.92 -11.56 -10.43
N ALA A 166 -19.02 -11.85 -9.73
CA ALA A 166 -20.19 -12.54 -10.27
C ALA A 166 -21.08 -11.60 -11.09
N ILE A 167 -20.51 -11.04 -12.16
CA ILE A 167 -21.21 -10.22 -13.16
C ILE A 167 -21.10 -10.91 -14.51
N ASP A 168 -21.82 -10.38 -15.51
CA ASP A 168 -21.73 -10.88 -16.88
C ASP A 168 -20.28 -10.99 -17.35
N VAL A 169 -19.89 -12.19 -17.83
CA VAL A 169 -18.49 -12.51 -18.16
C VAL A 169 -18.00 -11.70 -19.34
N GLU A 170 -18.83 -11.50 -20.37
CA GLU A 170 -18.44 -10.73 -21.56
C GLU A 170 -18.16 -9.26 -21.21
N THR A 171 -19.02 -8.68 -20.36
CA THR A 171 -18.83 -7.33 -19.81
C THR A 171 -17.57 -7.24 -18.95
N ALA A 172 -17.36 -8.22 -18.06
CA ALA A 172 -16.18 -8.24 -17.20
C ALA A 172 -14.89 -8.30 -18.00
N ASP A 173 -14.83 -9.17 -19.02
CA ASP A 173 -13.65 -9.36 -19.86
C ASP A 173 -13.41 -8.13 -20.77
N ALA A 174 -14.45 -7.57 -21.39
CA ALA A 174 -14.35 -6.38 -22.23
C ALA A 174 -13.78 -5.16 -21.46
N HIS A 175 -14.13 -5.03 -20.20
CA HIS A 175 -13.72 -3.90 -19.32
C HIS A 175 -12.62 -4.28 -18.33
N ARG A 176 -12.07 -5.50 -18.40
CA ARG A 176 -11.01 -6.01 -17.48
C ARG A 176 -11.41 -5.91 -16.01
N ILE A 177 -12.67 -6.16 -15.71
CA ILE A 177 -13.23 -6.09 -14.36
C ILE A 177 -12.92 -7.41 -13.64
N ARG A 178 -12.04 -7.30 -12.66
CA ARG A 178 -11.70 -8.39 -11.73
C ARG A 178 -11.08 -7.81 -10.46
N ARG A 179 -10.93 -8.65 -9.45
CA ARG A 179 -10.11 -8.32 -8.27
C ARG A 179 -8.64 -8.40 -8.64
N TYR A 180 -7.92 -7.30 -8.49
CA TYR A 180 -6.47 -7.23 -8.66
C TYR A 180 -5.72 -7.29 -7.34
N GLY A 181 -6.26 -6.65 -6.30
CA GLY A 181 -5.60 -6.51 -5.02
C GLY A 181 -4.45 -5.50 -5.04
N PHE A 182 -4.09 -5.00 -3.88
CA PHE A 182 -3.04 -3.99 -3.71
C PHE A 182 -2.24 -4.25 -2.45
N HIS A 183 -1.20 -3.45 -2.19
CA HIS A 183 -0.21 -3.68 -1.12
C HIS A 183 0.51 -5.04 -1.25
N GLY A 184 0.52 -5.64 -2.43
CA GLY A 184 1.06 -6.97 -2.65
C GLY A 184 2.51 -7.14 -2.25
N THR A 185 3.34 -6.10 -2.45
CA THR A 185 4.73 -6.09 -1.98
C THR A 185 4.82 -6.27 -0.47
N SER A 186 3.95 -5.59 0.29
CA SER A 186 3.87 -5.74 1.75
C SER A 186 3.37 -7.13 2.15
N HIS A 187 2.28 -7.59 1.55
CA HIS A 187 1.72 -8.92 1.83
C HIS A 187 2.73 -10.04 1.54
N ALA A 188 3.44 -9.95 0.42
CA ALA A 188 4.47 -10.92 0.04
C ALA A 188 5.67 -10.93 1.00
N TYR A 189 6.13 -9.73 1.40
CA TYR A 189 7.25 -9.61 2.33
C TYR A 189 6.89 -10.16 3.71
N VAL A 190 5.77 -9.69 4.26
CA VAL A 190 5.34 -10.06 5.62
C VAL A 190 4.99 -11.54 5.73
N SER A 191 4.37 -12.14 4.70
CA SER A 191 4.09 -13.58 4.73
C SER A 191 5.37 -14.43 4.76
N ARG A 192 6.41 -14.04 4.01
CA ARG A 192 7.73 -14.70 4.06
C ARG A 192 8.41 -14.52 5.41
N ALA A 193 8.46 -13.28 5.91
CA ALA A 193 9.05 -13.00 7.21
C ALA A 193 8.34 -13.77 8.35
N THR A 194 7.04 -13.99 8.23
CA THR A 194 6.28 -14.82 9.18
C THR A 194 6.72 -16.28 9.11
N ALA A 195 6.89 -16.85 7.92
CA ALA A 195 7.38 -18.22 7.78
C ALA A 195 8.79 -18.38 8.39
N GLU A 196 9.68 -17.42 8.14
CA GLU A 196 11.02 -17.37 8.74
C GLU A 196 10.95 -17.31 10.28
N LEU A 197 10.08 -16.43 10.82
CA LEU A 197 9.86 -16.32 12.28
C LEU A 197 9.36 -17.63 12.90
N LEU A 198 8.50 -18.36 12.19
CA LEU A 198 7.98 -19.65 12.60
C LEU A 198 8.99 -20.81 12.39
N GLY A 199 10.15 -20.53 11.78
CA GLY A 199 11.17 -21.55 11.46
C GLY A 199 10.67 -22.59 10.44
N ARG A 200 9.79 -22.18 9.51
CA ARG A 200 9.14 -23.06 8.52
C ARG A 200 9.36 -22.54 7.11
N ALA A 201 9.29 -23.42 6.12
CA ALA A 201 9.32 -23.03 4.73
C ALA A 201 8.00 -22.28 4.37
N PRO A 202 8.05 -21.26 3.49
CA PRO A 202 6.86 -20.49 3.11
C PRO A 202 5.71 -21.37 2.58
N GLU A 203 6.02 -22.44 1.87
CA GLU A 203 5.06 -23.40 1.32
C GLU A 203 4.29 -24.21 2.37
N ASP A 204 4.78 -24.23 3.59
CA ASP A 204 4.16 -24.95 4.72
C ASP A 204 3.30 -24.07 5.62
N VAL A 205 3.23 -22.76 5.33
CA VAL A 205 2.61 -21.75 6.21
C VAL A 205 1.41 -21.09 5.55
N ASN A 206 0.29 -21.06 6.28
CA ASN A 206 -0.92 -20.32 5.90
C ASN A 206 -1.11 -19.12 6.82
N VAL A 207 -1.19 -17.93 6.26
CA VAL A 207 -1.29 -16.70 7.05
C VAL A 207 -2.38 -15.78 6.55
N ILE A 208 -3.00 -15.06 7.48
CA ILE A 208 -3.83 -13.89 7.18
C ILE A 208 -2.99 -12.66 7.46
N VAL A 209 -2.71 -11.87 6.43
CA VAL A 209 -1.94 -10.62 6.57
C VAL A 209 -2.87 -9.43 6.53
N LEU A 210 -2.80 -8.61 7.56
CA LEU A 210 -3.55 -7.36 7.72
C LEU A 210 -2.57 -6.19 7.58
N HIS A 211 -2.55 -5.54 6.42
CA HIS A 211 -1.80 -4.31 6.18
C HIS A 211 -2.68 -3.12 6.56
N LEU A 212 -2.45 -2.53 7.73
CA LEU A 212 -3.29 -1.49 8.31
C LEU A 212 -2.55 -0.15 8.38
N GLY A 213 -2.70 0.66 7.35
CA GLY A 213 -2.25 2.04 7.27
C GLY A 213 -3.43 2.99 7.08
N ASN A 214 -3.19 4.17 6.48
CA ASN A 214 -4.29 5.04 6.03
C ASN A 214 -5.11 4.36 4.91
N GLY A 215 -4.46 3.65 3.97
CA GLY A 215 -5.07 2.58 3.19
C GLY A 215 -4.89 1.27 3.94
N ALA A 216 -5.88 0.38 3.88
CA ALA A 216 -5.84 -0.90 4.58
C ALA A 216 -6.33 -2.05 3.69
N SER A 217 -5.67 -3.20 3.80
CA SER A 217 -6.08 -4.43 3.11
C SER A 217 -5.75 -5.68 3.92
N ALA A 218 -6.50 -6.73 3.66
CA ALA A 218 -6.26 -8.06 4.16
C ALA A 218 -5.92 -9.00 3.00
N SER A 219 -5.11 -10.03 3.24
CA SER A 219 -4.88 -11.11 2.27
C SER A 219 -4.84 -12.46 2.95
N ALA A 220 -5.44 -13.47 2.31
CA ALA A 220 -5.28 -14.87 2.63
C ALA A 220 -4.10 -15.42 1.83
N VAL A 221 -3.09 -15.94 2.51
CA VAL A 221 -1.87 -16.48 1.90
C VAL A 221 -1.75 -17.94 2.27
N GLU A 222 -1.76 -18.82 1.28
CA GLU A 222 -1.61 -20.25 1.41
C GLU A 222 -0.30 -20.67 0.74
N GLY A 223 0.58 -21.29 1.50
CA GLY A 223 1.85 -21.80 0.96
C GLY A 223 2.67 -20.72 0.23
N GLY A 224 2.72 -19.49 0.76
CA GLY A 224 3.44 -18.37 0.17
C GLY A 224 2.75 -17.70 -1.03
N ARG A 225 1.53 -18.13 -1.40
CA ARG A 225 0.75 -17.60 -2.54
C ARG A 225 -0.52 -16.92 -2.05
N CYS A 226 -0.84 -15.77 -2.62
CA CYS A 226 -2.12 -15.11 -2.35
C CYS A 226 -3.26 -15.93 -2.97
N VAL A 227 -4.27 -16.29 -2.16
CA VAL A 227 -5.46 -17.01 -2.61
C VAL A 227 -6.71 -16.14 -2.53
N ASP A 228 -6.70 -15.08 -1.73
CA ASP A 228 -7.74 -14.04 -1.69
C ASP A 228 -7.18 -12.74 -1.12
N THR A 229 -7.80 -11.59 -1.46
CA THR A 229 -7.44 -10.30 -0.91
C THR A 229 -8.63 -9.35 -0.87
N SER A 230 -8.65 -8.41 0.08
CA SER A 230 -9.80 -7.56 0.35
C SER A 230 -9.99 -6.40 -0.64
N MET A 231 -8.92 -5.84 -1.19
CA MET A 231 -9.04 -4.81 -2.23
C MET A 231 -9.38 -5.46 -3.57
N GLY A 232 -10.20 -4.77 -4.36
CA GLY A 232 -10.82 -5.31 -5.56
C GLY A 232 -10.22 -4.83 -6.87
N LEU A 233 -11.09 -4.38 -7.78
CA LEU A 233 -10.72 -3.70 -9.02
C LEU A 233 -9.85 -2.46 -8.74
N THR A 234 -10.20 -1.74 -7.68
CA THR A 234 -9.50 -0.55 -7.18
C THR A 234 -9.19 -0.72 -5.69
N PRO A 235 -8.36 0.16 -5.09
CA PRO A 235 -8.10 0.14 -3.65
C PRO A 235 -9.28 0.63 -2.78
N LEU A 236 -10.52 0.63 -3.28
CA LEU A 236 -11.71 1.10 -2.55
C LEU A 236 -12.39 -0.02 -1.76
N GLU A 237 -12.57 -1.20 -2.38
CA GLU A 237 -13.23 -2.37 -1.77
C GLU A 237 -12.46 -2.88 -0.54
N GLY A 238 -13.15 -3.50 0.39
CA GLY A 238 -12.57 -4.26 1.48
C GLY A 238 -12.72 -3.62 2.85
N LEU A 239 -11.60 -3.45 3.55
CA LEU A 239 -11.56 -2.91 4.90
C LEU A 239 -12.01 -1.44 4.94
N VAL A 240 -12.52 -1.00 6.10
CA VAL A 240 -12.66 0.42 6.38
C VAL A 240 -11.26 1.04 6.46
N MET A 241 -11.08 2.20 5.86
CA MET A 241 -9.76 2.87 5.78
C MET A 241 -9.84 4.27 6.39
N GLY A 242 -8.75 4.99 6.38
CA GLY A 242 -8.73 6.37 6.89
C GLY A 242 -9.73 7.28 6.19
N THR A 243 -9.82 7.20 4.85
CA THR A 243 -10.67 8.08 4.02
C THR A 243 -11.61 7.33 3.08
N ARG A 244 -11.47 6.01 2.93
CA ARG A 244 -12.23 5.15 2.02
C ARG A 244 -13.23 4.31 2.78
N SER A 245 -14.40 4.10 2.18
CA SER A 245 -15.51 3.36 2.81
C SER A 245 -15.20 1.88 3.06
N GLY A 246 -14.38 1.25 2.20
CA GLY A 246 -14.36 -0.21 2.10
C GLY A 246 -15.67 -0.72 1.51
N ASP A 247 -16.03 -1.98 1.80
CA ASP A 247 -17.24 -2.61 1.30
C ASP A 247 -18.50 -1.83 1.60
N LEU A 248 -19.35 -1.74 0.61
CA LEU A 248 -20.71 -1.22 0.71
C LEU A 248 -21.61 -1.97 -0.28
N ASP A 249 -22.92 -1.88 -0.09
CA ASP A 249 -23.87 -2.33 -1.10
C ASP A 249 -23.72 -1.44 -2.36
N PRO A 250 -23.45 -1.99 -3.55
CA PRO A 250 -23.36 -1.22 -4.80
C PRO A 250 -24.60 -0.37 -5.08
N ALA A 251 -25.77 -0.76 -4.57
CA ALA A 251 -27.00 0.02 -4.71
C ALA A 251 -26.92 1.40 -4.03
N VAL A 252 -26.02 1.60 -3.07
CA VAL A 252 -25.79 2.91 -2.45
C VAL A 252 -25.37 3.94 -3.50
N ILE A 253 -24.55 3.56 -4.48
CA ILE A 253 -24.11 4.43 -5.59
C ILE A 253 -25.34 4.90 -6.38
N PHE A 254 -26.19 3.96 -6.80
CA PHE A 254 -27.38 4.29 -7.58
C PHE A 254 -28.43 5.07 -6.77
N HIS A 255 -28.51 4.83 -5.45
CA HIS A 255 -29.37 5.61 -4.56
C HIS A 255 -28.90 7.06 -4.46
N LEU A 256 -27.61 7.30 -4.25
CA LEU A 256 -27.02 8.65 -4.21
C LEU A 256 -27.20 9.40 -5.53
N MET A 257 -27.07 8.71 -6.67
CA MET A 257 -27.34 9.32 -7.99
C MET A 257 -28.81 9.73 -8.16
N ARG A 258 -29.76 8.87 -7.76
CA ARG A 258 -31.19 9.10 -8.01
C ARG A 258 -31.87 10.01 -6.99
N VAL A 259 -31.49 9.89 -5.71
CA VAL A 259 -32.14 10.55 -4.57
C VAL A 259 -31.26 11.66 -4.02
N GLY A 260 -29.96 11.46 -3.98
CA GLY A 260 -28.98 12.48 -3.56
C GLY A 260 -28.60 13.44 -4.68
N GLU A 261 -29.01 13.18 -5.92
CA GLU A 261 -28.68 13.97 -7.12
C GLU A 261 -27.18 14.17 -7.32
N MET A 262 -26.36 13.26 -6.77
CA MET A 262 -24.91 13.31 -6.85
C MET A 262 -24.41 12.78 -8.20
N SER A 263 -23.45 13.48 -8.79
CA SER A 263 -22.69 13.02 -9.95
C SER A 263 -21.77 11.83 -9.60
N THR A 264 -21.31 11.12 -10.62
CA THR A 264 -20.30 10.04 -10.45
C THR A 264 -19.02 10.53 -9.78
N ASP A 265 -18.54 11.73 -10.12
CA ASP A 265 -17.30 12.30 -9.57
C ASP A 265 -17.47 12.71 -8.09
N GLU A 266 -18.66 13.21 -7.72
CA GLU A 266 -18.98 13.50 -6.32
C GLU A 266 -19.04 12.23 -5.49
N ILE A 267 -19.63 11.15 -6.03
CA ILE A 267 -19.69 9.84 -5.35
C ILE A 267 -18.29 9.22 -5.25
N ASP A 268 -17.50 9.27 -6.32
CA ASP A 268 -16.10 8.81 -6.26
C ASP A 268 -15.31 9.55 -5.18
N THR A 269 -15.44 10.89 -5.13
CA THR A 269 -14.83 11.72 -4.10
C THR A 269 -15.35 11.38 -2.70
N LEU A 270 -16.65 11.16 -2.54
CA LEU A 270 -17.25 10.77 -1.27
C LEU A 270 -16.64 9.46 -0.76
N LEU A 271 -16.64 8.43 -1.60
CA LEU A 271 -16.23 7.09 -1.19
C LEU A 271 -14.73 6.95 -0.99
N ASN A 272 -13.91 7.68 -1.75
CA ASN A 272 -12.44 7.59 -1.68
C ASN A 272 -11.78 8.60 -0.72
N LYS A 273 -12.40 9.78 -0.48
CA LYS A 273 -11.74 10.89 0.24
C LYS A 273 -12.50 11.40 1.46
N LYS A 274 -13.82 11.15 1.55
CA LYS A 274 -14.70 11.70 2.60
C LYS A 274 -15.45 10.63 3.39
N SER A 275 -15.09 9.36 3.21
CA SER A 275 -15.66 8.19 3.91
C SER A 275 -14.63 7.58 4.87
N GLY A 276 -14.85 6.33 5.28
CA GLY A 276 -13.98 5.68 6.25
C GLY A 276 -13.97 6.36 7.61
N LEU A 277 -12.85 6.31 8.31
CA LEU A 277 -12.73 6.87 9.65
C LEU A 277 -13.01 8.39 9.67
N ILE A 278 -12.46 9.14 8.71
CA ILE A 278 -12.69 10.59 8.62
C ILE A 278 -14.17 10.92 8.38
N GLY A 279 -14.86 10.12 7.57
CA GLY A 279 -16.29 10.30 7.31
C GLY A 279 -17.15 9.98 8.54
N LEU A 280 -16.73 9.00 9.35
CA LEU A 280 -17.47 8.56 10.52
C LEU A 280 -17.28 9.49 11.72
N CYS A 281 -16.05 9.91 12.02
CA CYS A 281 -15.76 10.69 13.23
C CYS A 281 -14.95 11.98 13.01
N GLY A 282 -14.63 12.33 11.76
CA GLY A 282 -13.92 13.56 11.41
C GLY A 282 -12.39 13.47 11.57
N ASP A 283 -11.85 12.29 11.83
CA ASP A 283 -10.42 12.04 11.95
C ASP A 283 -10.05 10.70 11.33
N ASN A 284 -8.80 10.56 10.87
CA ASN A 284 -8.25 9.31 10.33
C ASN A 284 -6.95 8.87 11.03
N ASP A 285 -6.49 9.58 12.04
CA ASP A 285 -5.39 9.14 12.89
C ASP A 285 -5.92 8.23 14.00
N MET A 286 -5.56 6.95 13.96
CA MET A 286 -6.02 5.95 14.92
C MET A 286 -5.64 6.31 16.38
N ARG A 287 -4.54 7.02 16.58
CA ARG A 287 -4.10 7.47 17.92
C ARG A 287 -5.07 8.50 18.48
N GLU A 288 -5.47 9.45 17.65
CA GLU A 288 -6.43 10.49 18.01
C GLU A 288 -7.83 9.91 18.22
N ILE A 289 -8.25 8.98 17.33
CA ILE A 289 -9.53 8.27 17.50
C ILE A 289 -9.56 7.52 18.84
N ARG A 290 -8.49 6.80 19.18
CA ARG A 290 -8.40 6.08 20.47
C ARG A 290 -8.43 7.02 21.66
N ARG A 291 -7.67 8.11 21.65
CA ARG A 291 -7.73 9.13 22.69
C ARG A 291 -9.17 9.64 22.91
N ARG A 292 -9.88 9.95 21.83
CA ARG A 292 -11.28 10.41 21.88
C ARG A 292 -12.25 9.34 22.40
N VAL A 293 -12.02 8.06 22.04
CA VAL A 293 -12.80 6.94 22.61
C VAL A 293 -12.63 6.88 24.13
N ASP A 294 -11.40 7.01 24.63
CA ASP A 294 -11.09 6.98 26.07
C ASP A 294 -11.67 8.19 26.82
N GLU A 295 -11.88 9.31 26.11
CA GLU A 295 -12.58 10.50 26.61
C GLU A 295 -14.12 10.42 26.51
N GLY A 296 -14.67 9.32 25.98
CA GLY A 296 -16.11 9.09 25.90
C GLY A 296 -16.79 9.67 24.65
N ASP A 297 -16.03 9.96 23.58
CA ASP A 297 -16.62 10.39 22.29
C ASP A 297 -17.32 9.22 21.60
N GLU A 298 -18.64 9.25 21.56
CA GLU A 298 -19.50 8.20 20.98
C GLU A 298 -19.29 8.05 19.45
N ARG A 299 -18.95 9.13 18.72
CA ARG A 299 -18.70 9.03 17.29
C ARG A 299 -17.37 8.35 17.00
N ALA A 300 -16.33 8.69 17.76
CA ALA A 300 -15.03 8.04 17.69
C ALA A 300 -15.14 6.55 18.04
N LYS A 301 -15.93 6.25 19.10
CA LYS A 301 -16.22 4.86 19.50
C LYS A 301 -16.92 4.09 18.39
N LEU A 302 -17.97 4.64 17.78
CA LEU A 302 -18.67 4.00 16.67
C LEU A 302 -17.75 3.76 15.48
N ALA A 303 -16.91 4.74 15.12
CA ALA A 303 -15.95 4.61 14.03
C ALA A 303 -14.95 3.48 14.31
N PHE A 304 -14.42 3.39 15.52
CA PHE A 304 -13.54 2.32 15.96
C PHE A 304 -14.24 0.96 15.90
N ASP A 305 -15.46 0.86 16.43
CA ASP A 305 -16.23 -0.39 16.44
C ASP A 305 -16.54 -0.89 15.01
N ILE A 306 -16.90 0.01 14.09
CA ILE A 306 -17.10 -0.34 12.65
C ILE A 306 -15.81 -0.85 12.03
N TYR A 307 -14.67 -0.20 12.31
CA TYR A 307 -13.36 -0.59 11.81
C TYR A 307 -13.00 -2.01 12.30
N ILE A 308 -13.12 -2.26 13.60
CA ILE A 308 -12.85 -3.57 14.22
C ILE A 308 -13.81 -4.64 13.69
N HIS A 309 -15.10 -4.34 13.59
CA HIS A 309 -16.08 -5.27 13.05
C HIS A 309 -15.72 -5.74 11.63
N ARG A 310 -15.27 -4.82 10.77
CA ARG A 310 -14.84 -5.15 9.42
C ARG A 310 -13.59 -6.02 9.42
N LEU A 311 -12.59 -5.75 10.28
CA LEU A 311 -11.41 -6.59 10.44
C LEU A 311 -11.79 -8.03 10.83
N LYS A 312 -12.66 -8.20 11.84
CA LYS A 312 -13.15 -9.53 12.28
C LYS A 312 -13.84 -10.29 11.14
N LYS A 313 -14.67 -9.62 10.34
CA LYS A 313 -15.32 -10.25 9.18
C LYS A 313 -14.30 -10.82 8.20
N TYR A 314 -13.25 -10.05 7.87
CA TYR A 314 -12.21 -10.50 6.94
C TYR A 314 -11.33 -11.59 7.53
N ILE A 315 -10.98 -11.51 8.82
CA ILE A 315 -10.26 -12.58 9.51
C ILE A 315 -11.06 -13.87 9.46
N GLY A 316 -12.35 -13.83 9.80
CA GLY A 316 -13.22 -14.99 9.78
C GLY A 316 -13.44 -15.57 8.37
N ALA A 317 -13.65 -14.72 7.37
CA ALA A 317 -13.78 -15.14 5.97
C ALA A 317 -12.51 -15.82 5.47
N TYR A 318 -11.34 -15.23 5.72
CA TYR A 318 -10.06 -15.78 5.27
C TYR A 318 -9.63 -17.01 6.07
N TYR A 319 -10.05 -17.12 7.33
CA TYR A 319 -9.90 -18.35 8.08
C TYR A 319 -10.66 -19.50 7.41
N ALA A 320 -11.89 -19.24 6.97
CA ALA A 320 -12.70 -20.23 6.25
C ALA A 320 -12.12 -20.57 4.87
N VAL A 321 -11.58 -19.59 4.14
CA VAL A 321 -10.91 -19.81 2.84
C VAL A 321 -9.68 -20.68 2.97
N LEU A 322 -8.84 -20.44 3.99
CA LEU A 322 -7.59 -21.16 4.22
C LEU A 322 -7.80 -22.53 4.91
N GLY A 323 -8.91 -22.71 5.63
CA GLY A 323 -9.21 -23.92 6.43
C GLY A 323 -8.26 -24.12 7.63
N ARG A 324 -7.00 -23.73 7.50
CA ARG A 324 -5.97 -23.71 8.55
C ARG A 324 -5.24 -22.38 8.50
N VAL A 325 -5.06 -21.75 9.64
CA VAL A 325 -4.29 -20.51 9.78
C VAL A 325 -3.19 -20.71 10.82
N ASP A 326 -1.94 -20.53 10.41
CA ASP A 326 -0.79 -20.64 11.28
C ASP A 326 -0.48 -19.31 12.01
N ALA A 327 -0.83 -18.17 11.38
CA ALA A 327 -0.70 -16.85 12.00
C ALA A 327 -1.67 -15.83 11.40
N VAL A 328 -2.09 -14.85 12.22
CA VAL A 328 -2.69 -13.59 11.80
C VAL A 328 -1.67 -12.49 12.04
N VAL A 329 -1.28 -11.77 11.00
CA VAL A 329 -0.15 -10.85 11.01
C VAL A 329 -0.62 -9.43 10.77
N PHE A 330 -0.20 -8.51 11.62
CA PHE A 330 -0.50 -7.10 11.53
C PHE A 330 0.75 -6.34 11.07
N THR A 331 0.61 -5.46 10.08
CA THR A 331 1.70 -4.65 9.56
C THR A 331 1.23 -3.25 9.17
N ALA A 332 2.14 -2.42 8.75
CA ALA A 332 1.96 -0.98 8.51
C ALA A 332 1.64 -0.19 9.78
N GLY A 333 1.49 1.13 9.63
CA GLY A 333 1.52 2.05 10.76
C GLY A 333 0.53 1.76 11.88
N VAL A 334 -0.72 1.44 11.56
CA VAL A 334 -1.74 1.07 12.55
C VAL A 334 -1.52 -0.37 13.04
N GLY A 335 -1.24 -1.30 12.13
CA GLY A 335 -1.05 -2.72 12.47
C GLY A 335 0.10 -2.94 13.45
N GLU A 336 1.22 -2.25 13.24
CA GLU A 336 2.42 -2.37 14.08
C GLU A 336 2.31 -1.60 15.40
N ASN A 337 1.70 -0.40 15.39
CA ASN A 337 1.80 0.52 16.52
C ASN A 337 0.52 0.65 17.35
N ALA A 338 -0.60 0.02 16.96
CA ALA A 338 -1.87 0.14 17.68
C ALA A 338 -2.25 -1.21 18.35
N ALA A 339 -1.64 -1.50 19.50
CA ALA A 339 -1.96 -2.68 20.30
C ALA A 339 -3.47 -2.87 20.55
N PRO A 340 -4.26 -1.81 20.88
CA PRO A 340 -5.71 -1.96 21.08
C PRO A 340 -6.47 -2.41 19.84
N VAL A 341 -5.97 -2.10 18.62
CA VAL A 341 -6.58 -2.56 17.37
C VAL A 341 -6.35 -4.08 17.21
N ARG A 342 -5.13 -4.55 17.45
CA ARG A 342 -4.80 -5.99 17.37
C ARG A 342 -5.61 -6.80 18.36
N GLU A 343 -5.67 -6.34 19.63
CA GLU A 343 -6.46 -6.96 20.69
C GLU A 343 -7.95 -7.01 20.32
N ALA A 344 -8.55 -5.88 19.97
CA ALA A 344 -9.97 -5.80 19.64
C ALA A 344 -10.33 -6.63 18.38
N ALA A 345 -9.45 -6.68 17.39
CA ALA A 345 -9.67 -7.46 16.16
C ALA A 345 -9.66 -8.98 16.40
N LEU A 346 -8.95 -9.46 17.42
CA LEU A 346 -8.85 -10.88 17.75
C LEU A 346 -9.72 -11.32 18.93
N ALA A 347 -10.21 -10.39 19.76
CA ALA A 347 -11.09 -10.70 20.88
C ALA A 347 -12.35 -11.46 20.44
N GLY A 348 -12.68 -12.57 21.10
CA GLY A 348 -13.83 -13.43 20.77
C GLY A 348 -13.58 -14.36 19.59
N LEU A 349 -12.32 -14.50 19.12
CA LEU A 349 -11.93 -15.47 18.09
C LEU A 349 -11.18 -16.67 18.68
N GLU A 350 -11.22 -16.86 19.99
CA GLU A 350 -10.57 -17.98 20.70
C GLU A 350 -11.10 -19.33 20.22
N GLY A 351 -12.38 -19.40 19.82
CA GLY A 351 -12.98 -20.58 19.21
C GLY A 351 -12.35 -21.00 17.87
N LEU A 352 -11.64 -20.09 17.20
CA LEU A 352 -10.83 -20.37 16.02
C LEU A 352 -9.36 -20.64 16.36
N GLY A 353 -9.02 -20.73 17.66
CA GLY A 353 -7.64 -20.91 18.11
C GLY A 353 -6.79 -19.63 18.07
N LEU A 354 -7.41 -18.47 17.89
CA LEU A 354 -6.74 -17.16 17.85
C LEU A 354 -6.83 -16.52 19.24
N ALA A 355 -5.69 -16.27 19.86
CA ALA A 355 -5.60 -15.59 21.15
C ALA A 355 -4.48 -14.55 21.13
N VAL A 356 -4.67 -13.49 21.91
CA VAL A 356 -3.67 -12.43 22.09
C VAL A 356 -3.04 -12.58 23.48
N ASP A 357 -1.73 -12.61 23.52
CA ASP A 357 -0.98 -12.41 24.75
C ASP A 357 -0.90 -10.91 25.02
N GLY A 358 -1.58 -10.44 26.08
CA GLY A 358 -1.68 -9.02 26.38
C GLY A 358 -0.35 -8.38 26.76
N GLU A 359 0.58 -9.12 27.38
CA GLU A 359 1.91 -8.62 27.75
C GLU A 359 2.80 -8.43 26.51
N LEU A 360 2.75 -9.37 25.58
CA LEU A 360 3.52 -9.31 24.34
C LEU A 360 2.90 -8.35 23.30
N ASN A 361 1.61 -8.05 23.43
CA ASN A 361 0.91 -7.13 22.53
C ASN A 361 1.14 -5.64 22.86
N ALA A 362 1.62 -5.32 24.03
CA ALA A 362 1.73 -3.96 24.56
C ALA A 362 2.78 -3.09 23.84
#